data_710b5c7bcb96e598847b7ae609407f5e
#
_entry.id   710b5c7bcb96e598847b7ae609407f5e
#
_cell.length_a   1.000
_cell.length_b   1.000
_cell.length_c   1.000
_cell.angle_alpha   90.00
_cell.angle_beta   90.00
_cell.angle_gamma   90.00
#
_symmetry.space_group_name_H-M   'P 1'
#
loop_
_entity.id
_entity.type
_entity.pdbx_description
1 polymer ?
#
loop_
_entity_poly.entity_id
_entity_poly.type
_entity_poly.pdbx_seq_one_letter_code
_entity_poly.pdbx_strand_id
1 'polypeptide(L)'
;MDKTINPWRKDFPLLQNDPVMYLDNAATAQRPACVIEAVKAFYEQANANPLRGFYPLSLKATQMYEDARKTVQRFIHAPSERCVIFTRNTTEGLNLVAYSYALHHVKAGDEIVVSIMEHHSNMLPWQMVASQ
;
A
#
# COMPACT_ATOMS: atom_id res chain seq x y z
N MET A 1 2.61 -26.76 -28.87
CA MET A 1 3.52 -25.72 -28.38
C MET A 1 2.90 -25.15 -27.13
N ASP A 2 3.40 -25.54 -26.01
CA ASP A 2 2.96 -25.07 -24.69
C ASP A 2 3.45 -23.61 -24.57
N LYS A 3 2.55 -22.68 -24.88
CA LYS A 3 2.84 -21.25 -24.70
C LYS A 3 2.90 -21.07 -23.20
N THR A 4 4.08 -20.80 -22.72
CA THR A 4 4.45 -20.50 -21.33
C THR A 4 3.35 -19.76 -20.60
N ILE A 5 2.45 -20.54 -20.00
CA ILE A 5 1.51 -20.01 -19.00
C ILE A 5 2.39 -19.43 -17.91
N ASN A 6 2.18 -18.14 -17.61
CA ASN A 6 2.90 -17.48 -16.53
C ASN A 6 2.83 -18.37 -15.27
N PRO A 7 3.98 -18.86 -14.74
CA PRO A 7 4.01 -19.82 -13.64
C PRO A 7 3.31 -19.32 -12.38
N TRP A 8 3.22 -18.00 -12.21
CA TRP A 8 2.56 -17.36 -11.07
C TRP A 8 1.02 -17.33 -11.20
N ARG A 9 0.45 -17.60 -12.39
CA ARG A 9 -1.01 -17.56 -12.59
C ARG A 9 -1.76 -18.48 -11.59
N LYS A 10 -1.16 -19.61 -11.26
CA LYS A 10 -1.71 -20.59 -10.30
C LYS A 10 -1.88 -20.03 -8.88
N ASP A 11 -1.16 -18.97 -8.53
CA ASP A 11 -1.21 -18.37 -7.19
C ASP A 11 -2.40 -17.41 -7.03
N PHE A 12 -3.10 -17.10 -8.14
CA PHE A 12 -4.23 -16.17 -8.17
C PHE A 12 -5.54 -16.90 -8.41
N PRO A 13 -6.39 -17.13 -7.38
CA PRO A 13 -7.61 -17.93 -7.50
C PRO A 13 -8.57 -17.44 -8.59
N LEU A 14 -8.74 -16.13 -8.73
CA LEU A 14 -9.58 -15.56 -9.80
C LEU A 14 -9.11 -16.01 -11.18
N LEU A 15 -7.81 -15.97 -11.43
CA LEU A 15 -7.23 -16.28 -12.74
C LEU A 15 -7.16 -17.80 -13.03
N GLN A 16 -7.30 -18.64 -12.01
CA GLN A 16 -7.44 -20.08 -12.19
C GLN A 16 -8.83 -20.45 -12.66
N ASN A 17 -9.85 -19.80 -12.14
CA ASN A 17 -11.26 -20.12 -12.37
C ASN A 17 -11.82 -19.49 -13.64
N ASP A 18 -11.11 -18.51 -14.21
CA ASP A 18 -11.53 -17.80 -15.42
C ASP A 18 -10.37 -17.72 -16.43
N PRO A 19 -10.57 -18.11 -17.70
CA PRO A 19 -9.55 -18.03 -18.75
C PRO A 19 -9.21 -16.59 -19.17
N VAL A 20 -9.75 -15.59 -18.52
CA VAL A 20 -9.57 -14.18 -18.85
C VAL A 20 -8.10 -13.77 -18.88
N MET A 21 -7.74 -12.96 -19.85
CA MET A 21 -6.51 -12.16 -19.85
C MET A 21 -6.80 -10.84 -19.12
N TYR A 22 -6.47 -10.81 -17.83
CA TYR A 22 -6.71 -9.63 -16.99
C TYR A 22 -5.60 -8.59 -17.21
N LEU A 23 -5.94 -7.44 -17.79
CA LEU A 23 -5.01 -6.36 -18.14
C LEU A 23 -5.21 -5.09 -17.31
N ASP A 24 -6.16 -5.08 -16.37
CA ASP A 24 -6.54 -3.91 -15.59
C ASP A 24 -5.93 -3.89 -14.18
N ASN A 25 -4.72 -4.44 -14.02
CA ASN A 25 -4.02 -4.46 -12.73
C ASN A 25 -3.63 -3.05 -12.22
N ALA A 26 -3.55 -2.06 -13.09
CA ALA A 26 -3.29 -0.68 -12.70
C ALA A 26 -4.43 -0.12 -11.84
N ALA A 27 -5.68 -0.42 -12.19
CA ALA A 27 -6.85 -0.03 -11.40
C ALA A 27 -7.07 -0.98 -10.21
N THR A 28 -6.99 -2.29 -10.43
CA THR A 28 -7.25 -3.30 -9.39
C THR A 28 -6.31 -4.49 -9.54
N ALA A 29 -5.27 -4.54 -8.74
CA ALA A 29 -4.37 -5.70 -8.71
C ALA A 29 -5.07 -6.93 -8.13
N GLN A 30 -4.93 -8.08 -8.79
CA GLN A 30 -5.47 -9.34 -8.28
C GLN A 30 -4.74 -9.78 -7.01
N ARG A 31 -5.46 -10.49 -6.15
CA ARG A 31 -4.94 -10.97 -4.86
C ARG A 31 -4.50 -12.42 -4.98
N PRO A 32 -3.24 -12.74 -4.66
CA PRO A 32 -2.80 -14.13 -4.56
C PRO A 32 -3.45 -14.83 -3.37
N ALA A 33 -3.56 -16.14 -3.43
CA ALA A 33 -4.16 -16.98 -2.39
C ALA A 33 -3.56 -16.71 -1.01
N CYS A 34 -2.23 -16.56 -0.90
CA CYS A 34 -1.56 -16.29 0.36
C CYS A 34 -2.01 -14.97 1.03
N VAL A 35 -2.34 -13.95 0.26
CA VAL A 35 -2.87 -12.69 0.79
C VAL A 35 -4.31 -12.85 1.27
N ILE A 36 -5.14 -13.55 0.50
CA ILE A 36 -6.53 -13.84 0.86
C ILE A 36 -6.58 -14.62 2.17
N GLU A 37 -5.80 -15.68 2.27
CA GLU A 37 -5.73 -16.52 3.47
C GLU A 37 -5.14 -15.76 4.68
N ALA A 38 -4.16 -14.89 4.49
CA ALA A 38 -3.62 -14.07 5.58
C ALA A 38 -4.67 -13.10 6.14
N VAL A 39 -5.46 -12.46 5.28
CA VAL A 39 -6.55 -11.57 5.71
C VAL A 39 -7.63 -12.36 6.46
N LYS A 40 -8.02 -13.52 5.93
CA LYS A 40 -8.98 -14.41 6.58
C LYS A 40 -8.47 -14.85 7.96
N ALA A 41 -7.25 -15.34 8.03
CA ALA A 41 -6.64 -15.79 9.28
C ALA A 41 -6.54 -14.65 10.33
N PHE A 42 -6.27 -13.43 9.91
CA PHE A 42 -6.29 -12.27 10.80
C PHE A 42 -7.68 -12.08 11.42
N TYR A 43 -8.75 -12.08 10.62
CA TYR A 43 -10.11 -11.92 11.14
C TYR A 43 -10.53 -13.06 12.04
N GLU A 44 -10.15 -14.28 11.75
CA GLU A 44 -10.52 -15.46 12.55
C GLU A 44 -9.73 -15.59 13.86
N GLN A 45 -8.48 -15.08 13.92
CA GLN A 45 -7.53 -15.43 14.98
C GLN A 45 -6.91 -14.26 15.73
N ALA A 46 -6.99 -13.03 15.20
CA ALA A 46 -6.26 -11.89 15.73
C ALA A 46 -7.02 -10.54 15.60
N ASN A 47 -8.30 -10.55 15.22
CA ASN A 47 -9.07 -9.33 15.01
C ASN A 47 -9.34 -8.62 16.34
N ALA A 48 -8.44 -7.73 16.72
CA ALA A 48 -8.52 -6.91 17.92
C ALA A 48 -7.93 -5.52 17.66
N ASN A 49 -8.19 -4.57 18.57
CA ASN A 49 -7.65 -3.23 18.46
C ASN A 49 -6.13 -3.24 18.75
N PRO A 50 -5.28 -2.98 17.73
CA PRO A 50 -3.84 -2.93 17.94
C PRO A 50 -3.45 -1.67 18.72
N LEU A 51 -2.27 -1.70 19.36
CA LEU A 51 -1.58 -0.56 20.03
C LEU A 51 -2.22 0.00 21.29
N ARG A 52 -3.44 -0.40 21.67
CA ARG A 52 -4.18 0.22 22.78
C ARG A 52 -4.66 -0.75 23.86
N GLY A 53 -4.49 -2.05 23.67
CA GLY A 53 -4.95 -3.06 24.62
C GLY A 53 -3.79 -3.84 25.25
N PHE A 54 -3.99 -4.24 26.50
CA PHE A 54 -3.01 -5.07 27.23
C PHE A 54 -3.44 -6.54 27.36
N TYR A 55 -4.54 -6.92 26.71
CA TYR A 55 -5.00 -8.31 26.70
C TYR A 55 -4.34 -9.10 25.54
N PRO A 56 -4.21 -10.43 25.65
CA PRO A 56 -3.42 -11.23 24.72
C PRO A 56 -3.75 -11.05 23.25
N LEU A 57 -5.03 -10.92 22.90
CA LEU A 57 -5.45 -10.75 21.51
C LEU A 57 -5.02 -9.40 20.92
N SER A 58 -5.10 -8.32 21.70
CA SER A 58 -4.61 -7.00 21.30
C SER A 58 -3.09 -6.98 21.10
N LEU A 59 -2.36 -7.64 22.00
CA LEU A 59 -0.90 -7.78 21.86
C LEU A 59 -0.53 -8.57 20.60
N LYS A 60 -1.26 -9.64 20.29
CA LYS A 60 -1.09 -10.41 19.05
C LYS A 60 -1.34 -9.55 17.82
N ALA A 61 -2.44 -8.80 17.78
CA ALA A 61 -2.75 -7.90 16.67
C ALA A 61 -1.69 -6.81 16.50
N THR A 62 -1.21 -6.24 17.61
CA THR A 62 -0.11 -5.26 17.62
C THR A 62 1.17 -5.86 17.04
N GLN A 63 1.55 -7.06 17.49
CA GLN A 63 2.74 -7.74 17.00
C GLN A 63 2.68 -7.98 15.48
N MET A 64 1.55 -8.48 14.99
CA MET A 64 1.35 -8.72 13.55
C MET A 64 1.47 -7.42 12.74
N TYR A 65 0.93 -6.32 13.24
CA TYR A 65 1.02 -5.01 12.60
C TYR A 65 2.47 -4.51 12.52
N GLU A 66 3.20 -4.60 13.63
CA GLU A 66 4.60 -4.15 13.68
C GLU A 66 5.53 -5.07 12.88
N ASP A 67 5.27 -6.36 12.81
CA ASP A 67 6.04 -7.29 11.98
C ASP A 67 5.81 -7.03 10.49
N ALA A 68 4.59 -6.67 10.08
CA ALA A 68 4.31 -6.22 8.73
C ALA A 68 5.10 -4.95 8.40
N ARG A 69 5.14 -3.98 9.32
CA ARG A 69 5.91 -2.73 9.18
C ARG A 69 7.41 -3.02 8.99
N LYS A 70 8.00 -3.87 9.81
CA LYS A 70 9.40 -4.29 9.69
C LYS A 70 9.68 -5.02 8.38
N THR A 71 8.72 -5.82 7.90
CA THR A 71 8.85 -6.52 6.62
C THR A 71 8.90 -5.53 5.46
N VAL A 72 8.01 -4.53 5.43
CA VAL A 72 8.05 -3.47 4.45
C VAL A 72 9.34 -2.65 4.56
N GLN A 73 9.74 -2.27 5.77
CA GLN A 73 10.99 -1.54 6.03
C GLN A 73 12.19 -2.26 5.40
N ARG A 74 12.34 -3.57 5.60
CA ARG A 74 13.43 -4.36 5.01
C ARG A 74 13.35 -4.41 3.50
N PHE A 75 12.15 -4.60 2.94
CA PHE A 75 11.93 -4.69 1.51
C PHE A 75 12.31 -3.42 0.76
N ILE A 76 11.96 -2.25 1.30
CA ILE A 76 12.28 -0.94 0.69
C ILE A 76 13.62 -0.36 1.18
N HIS A 77 14.37 -1.08 2.03
CA HIS A 77 15.62 -0.63 2.64
C HIS A 77 15.50 0.71 3.38
N ALA A 78 14.35 0.96 4.02
CA ALA A 78 14.18 2.15 4.83
C ALA A 78 15.09 2.07 6.08
N PRO A 79 15.63 3.22 6.57
CA PRO A 79 16.57 3.23 7.69
C PRO A 79 15.95 2.75 9.01
N SER A 80 14.63 2.84 9.16
CA SER A 80 13.91 2.38 10.35
C SER A 80 12.47 2.04 9.98
N GLU A 81 11.85 1.13 10.74
CA GLU A 81 10.41 0.85 10.66
C GLU A 81 9.54 2.07 10.92
N ARG A 82 10.05 3.08 11.64
CA ARG A 82 9.37 4.36 11.87
C ARG A 82 9.23 5.20 10.60
N CYS A 83 10.02 4.91 9.56
CA CYS A 83 9.90 5.55 8.25
C CYS A 83 8.80 4.94 7.39
N VAL A 84 8.12 3.88 7.86
CA VAL A 84 7.03 3.22 7.14
C VAL A 84 5.70 3.67 7.73
N ILE A 85 4.89 4.32 6.93
CA ILE A 85 3.54 4.77 7.29
C ILE A 85 2.55 4.06 6.39
N PHE A 86 1.64 3.27 6.96
CA PHE A 86 0.57 2.64 6.21
C PHE A 86 -0.58 3.63 5.99
N THR A 87 -1.01 3.75 4.75
CA THR A 87 -2.15 4.56 4.33
C THR A 87 -3.19 3.66 3.64
N ARG A 88 -4.42 4.13 3.54
CA ARG A 88 -5.51 3.36 2.91
C ARG A 88 -5.32 3.18 1.40
N ASN A 89 -4.67 4.15 0.76
CA ASN A 89 -4.42 4.16 -0.68
C ASN A 89 -3.37 5.21 -1.05
N THR A 90 -2.97 5.25 -2.31
CA THR A 90 -2.00 6.20 -2.85
C THR A 90 -2.47 7.65 -2.71
N THR A 91 -3.78 7.92 -2.90
CA THR A 91 -4.34 9.27 -2.75
C THR A 91 -4.09 9.82 -1.34
N GLU A 92 -4.35 9.02 -0.31
CA GLU A 92 -4.05 9.43 1.08
C GLU A 92 -2.55 9.63 1.29
N GLY A 93 -1.71 8.73 0.77
CA GLY A 93 -0.26 8.83 0.90
C GLY A 93 0.30 10.11 0.28
N LEU A 94 -0.10 10.45 -0.94
CA LEU A 94 0.34 11.66 -1.62
C LEU A 94 -0.17 12.94 -0.94
N ASN A 95 -1.43 12.96 -0.50
CA ASN A 95 -1.95 14.09 0.27
C ASN A 95 -1.24 14.21 1.63
N LEU A 96 -0.91 13.11 2.29
CA LEU A 96 -0.13 13.15 3.53
C LEU A 96 1.22 13.83 3.30
N VAL A 97 1.94 13.50 2.23
CA VAL A 97 3.20 14.17 1.87
C VAL A 97 2.98 15.65 1.55
N ALA A 98 1.95 15.98 0.76
CA ALA A 98 1.64 17.35 0.42
C ALA A 98 1.37 18.21 1.67
N TYR A 99 0.50 17.76 2.56
CA TYR A 99 0.12 18.51 3.76
C TYR A 99 1.19 18.51 4.86
N SER A 100 1.87 17.39 5.09
CA SER A 100 2.80 17.28 6.22
C SER A 100 4.22 17.70 5.88
N TYR A 101 4.65 17.57 4.64
CA TYR A 101 6.00 17.91 4.20
C TYR A 101 6.01 19.11 3.26
N ALA A 102 5.32 19.04 2.11
CA ALA A 102 5.46 20.06 1.08
C ALA A 102 5.04 21.45 1.55
N LEU A 103 3.89 21.60 2.20
CA LEU A 103 3.44 22.91 2.73
C LEU A 103 4.40 23.54 3.77
N HIS A 104 5.28 22.75 4.36
CA HIS A 104 6.22 23.26 5.36
C HIS A 104 7.65 23.50 4.83
N HIS A 105 8.00 22.84 3.72
CA HIS A 105 9.38 22.81 3.22
C HIS A 105 9.53 23.47 1.85
N VAL A 106 8.51 23.38 0.98
CA VAL A 106 8.51 24.03 -0.33
C VAL A 106 8.22 25.52 -0.16
N LYS A 107 9.00 26.38 -0.79
CA LYS A 107 8.95 27.83 -0.66
C LYS A 107 8.64 28.48 -1.99
N ALA A 108 8.28 29.75 -1.94
CA ALA A 108 8.09 30.56 -3.15
C ALA A 108 9.38 30.54 -4.01
N GLY A 109 9.23 30.14 -5.26
CA GLY A 109 10.34 29.96 -6.21
C GLY A 109 10.85 28.52 -6.34
N ASP A 110 10.45 27.61 -5.46
CA ASP A 110 10.73 26.18 -5.65
C ASP A 110 9.81 25.59 -6.73
N GLU A 111 10.27 24.52 -7.38
CA GLU A 111 9.56 23.89 -8.48
C GLU A 111 9.13 22.47 -8.11
N ILE A 112 7.88 22.11 -8.43
CA ILE A 112 7.37 20.74 -8.34
C ILE A 112 7.13 20.23 -9.75
N VAL A 113 7.90 19.22 -10.15
CA VAL A 113 7.81 18.63 -11.49
C VAL A 113 6.87 17.43 -11.45
N VAL A 114 5.84 17.44 -12.29
CA VAL A 114 4.90 16.33 -12.50
C VAL A 114 4.79 15.98 -13.96
N SER A 115 4.54 14.72 -14.27
CA SER A 115 4.27 14.28 -15.65
C SER A 115 2.83 14.64 -16.06
N ILE A 116 2.61 14.88 -17.34
CA ILE A 116 1.25 15.07 -17.88
C ILE A 116 0.42 13.78 -17.84
N MET A 117 1.08 12.63 -17.67
CA MET A 117 0.45 11.31 -17.62
C MET A 117 0.02 10.89 -16.20
N GLU A 118 0.21 11.76 -15.21
CA GLU A 118 -0.11 11.44 -13.82
C GLU A 118 -1.61 11.23 -13.59
N HIS A 119 -1.91 10.28 -12.72
CA HIS A 119 -3.25 10.17 -12.15
C HIS A 119 -3.56 11.41 -11.30
N HIS A 120 -4.82 11.84 -11.24
CA HIS A 120 -5.25 13.02 -10.48
C HIS A 120 -4.75 13.03 -9.03
N SER A 121 -4.65 11.86 -8.39
CA SER A 121 -4.10 11.74 -7.03
C SER A 121 -2.65 12.20 -6.89
N ASN A 122 -1.87 12.19 -7.99
CA ASN A 122 -0.50 12.68 -8.02
C ASN A 122 -0.35 13.99 -8.83
N MET A 123 -1.43 14.71 -9.03
CA MET A 123 -1.44 16.03 -9.67
C MET A 123 -2.07 17.07 -8.75
N LEU A 124 -3.28 16.83 -8.27
CA LEU A 124 -4.07 17.80 -7.51
C LEU A 124 -3.41 18.24 -6.18
N PRO A 125 -2.77 17.35 -5.38
CA PRO A 125 -2.11 17.78 -4.16
C PRO A 125 -0.99 18.80 -4.41
N TRP A 126 -0.25 18.64 -5.50
CA TRP A 126 0.85 19.56 -5.85
C TRP A 126 0.36 20.89 -6.38
N GLN A 127 -0.75 20.90 -7.11
CA GLN A 127 -1.42 22.16 -7.50
C GLN A 127 -1.92 22.92 -6.27
N MET A 128 -2.45 22.22 -5.28
CA MET A 128 -2.85 22.81 -4.00
C MET A 128 -1.65 23.42 -3.27
N VAL A 129 -0.52 22.71 -3.18
CA VAL A 129 0.72 23.24 -2.57
C VAL A 129 1.19 24.49 -3.31
N ALA A 130 1.21 24.46 -4.66
CA ALA A 130 1.65 25.58 -5.49
C ALA A 130 0.75 26.82 -5.40
N SER A 131 -0.47 26.69 -4.90
CA SER A 131 -1.43 27.81 -4.75
C SER A 131 -1.33 28.53 -3.39
N GLN A 132 -0.49 28.07 -2.47
CA GLN A 132 -0.26 28.68 -1.14
C GLN A 132 0.93 29.64 -1.16
#